data_b4122ecb73112b995e00ae8239466ded
#
_entry.id   b4122ecb73112b995e00ae8239466ded
#
_cell.length_a   1.000
_cell.length_b   1.000
_cell.length_c   1.000
_cell.angle_alpha   90.00
_cell.angle_beta   90.00
_cell.angle_gamma   90.00
#
_symmetry.space_group_name_H-M   'P 1'
#
loop_
_entity.id
_entity.type
_entity.pdbx_description
1 polymer ?
#
loop_
_entity_poly.entity_id
_entity_poly.type
_entity_poly.pdbx_seq_one_letter_code
_entity_poly.pdbx_strand_id
1 'polypeptide(L)'
;MDDELIGLEDQGWQALRAGGGTVIAFYNSVLDTQVTMLLPGGLTITSRPAALKAMSGAPWDWYHLSDWAVQHVTDDVAVVTYSAAAERDETPYAALVSSLYVRRAGGWRLAFHQQTPR
;
A
#
# COMPACT_ATOMS: atom_id res chain seq x y z
N MET A 1 -16.57 5.13 2.85
CA MET A 1 -16.13 6.50 3.16
C MET A 1 -14.63 6.51 3.31
N ASP A 2 -14.09 7.62 3.74
CA ASP A 2 -12.63 7.78 3.86
C ASP A 2 -12.02 6.75 4.82
N ASP A 3 -12.73 6.41 5.90
CA ASP A 3 -12.25 5.42 6.88
C ASP A 3 -12.03 4.04 6.26
N GLU A 4 -12.80 3.67 5.25
CA GLU A 4 -12.62 2.40 4.56
C GLU A 4 -11.27 2.37 3.82
N LEU A 5 -10.93 3.44 3.11
CA LEU A 5 -9.68 3.53 2.35
C LEU A 5 -8.46 3.62 3.28
N ILE A 6 -8.58 4.41 4.35
CA ILE A 6 -7.54 4.49 5.37
C ILE A 6 -7.35 3.12 6.01
N GLY A 7 -8.46 2.42 6.29
CA GLY A 7 -8.41 1.06 6.83
C GLY A 7 -7.72 0.07 5.92
N LEU A 8 -7.93 0.16 4.60
CA LEU A 8 -7.26 -0.70 3.64
C LEU A 8 -5.74 -0.46 3.63
N GLU A 9 -5.30 0.80 3.69
CA GLU A 9 -3.87 1.10 3.77
C GLU A 9 -3.27 0.56 5.06
N ASP A 10 -3.93 0.76 6.19
CA ASP A 10 -3.44 0.24 7.46
C ASP A 10 -3.40 -1.30 7.44
N GLN A 11 -4.41 -1.96 6.88
CA GLN A 11 -4.41 -3.42 6.72
C GLN A 11 -3.23 -3.88 5.88
N GLY A 12 -2.85 -3.11 4.85
CA GLY A 12 -1.67 -3.41 4.05
C GLY A 12 -0.39 -3.42 4.87
N TRP A 13 -0.21 -2.40 5.72
CA TRP A 13 0.97 -2.33 6.60
C TRP A 13 0.94 -3.42 7.67
N GLN A 14 -0.24 -3.75 8.21
CA GLN A 14 -0.39 -4.88 9.12
C GLN A 14 0.03 -6.18 8.45
N ALA A 15 -0.39 -6.38 7.20
CA ALA A 15 -0.03 -7.57 6.43
C ALA A 15 1.49 -7.61 6.16
N LEU A 16 2.09 -6.46 5.81
CA LEU A 16 3.53 -6.37 5.60
C LEU A 16 4.31 -6.66 6.87
N ARG A 17 3.77 -6.33 8.03
CA ARG A 17 4.37 -6.66 9.32
C ARG A 17 4.24 -8.15 9.63
N ALA A 18 3.10 -8.75 9.32
CA ALA A 18 2.86 -10.18 9.55
C ALA A 18 3.69 -11.06 8.62
N GLY A 19 3.81 -10.67 7.35
CA GLY A 19 4.55 -11.42 6.33
C GLY A 19 3.87 -12.69 5.88
N GLY A 20 4.57 -13.47 5.06
CA GLY A 20 4.14 -14.80 4.64
C GLY A 20 2.80 -14.83 3.92
N GLY A 21 1.98 -15.84 4.26
CA GLY A 21 0.68 -16.02 3.63
C GLY A 21 -0.31 -14.89 3.87
N THR A 22 -0.18 -14.19 4.98
CA THR A 22 -1.06 -13.05 5.31
C THR A 22 -0.91 -11.92 4.30
N VAL A 23 0.33 -11.57 3.95
CA VAL A 23 0.58 -10.47 2.99
C VAL A 23 0.12 -10.86 1.60
N ILE A 24 0.34 -12.11 1.18
CA ILE A 24 -0.09 -12.59 -0.13
C ILE A 24 -1.61 -12.58 -0.22
N ALA A 25 -2.30 -13.08 0.81
CA ALA A 25 -3.76 -13.12 0.82
C ALA A 25 -4.36 -11.72 0.75
N PHE A 26 -3.82 -10.77 1.51
CA PHE A 26 -4.33 -9.40 1.51
C PHE A 26 -4.15 -8.76 0.13
N TYR A 27 -2.93 -8.75 -0.41
CA TYR A 27 -2.67 -8.08 -1.69
C TYR A 27 -3.35 -8.78 -2.85
N ASN A 28 -3.50 -10.09 -2.79
CA ASN A 28 -4.24 -10.81 -3.82
C ASN A 28 -5.71 -10.37 -3.86
N SER A 29 -6.28 -9.98 -2.72
CA SER A 29 -7.67 -9.53 -2.64
C SER A 29 -7.85 -8.06 -2.98
N VAL A 30 -6.85 -7.21 -2.73
CA VAL A 30 -7.00 -5.75 -2.86
C VAL A 30 -6.42 -5.20 -4.17
N LEU A 31 -5.43 -5.86 -4.78
CA LEU A 31 -4.84 -5.36 -6.02
C LEU A 31 -5.83 -5.41 -7.18
N ASP A 32 -5.87 -4.32 -7.96
CA ASP A 32 -6.65 -4.28 -9.18
C ASP A 32 -6.02 -5.22 -10.23
N THR A 33 -6.71 -5.43 -11.34
CA THR A 33 -6.19 -6.28 -12.44
C THR A 33 -4.91 -5.72 -13.02
N GLN A 34 -4.79 -4.40 -13.06
CA GLN A 34 -3.55 -3.71 -13.41
C GLN A 34 -3.13 -2.85 -12.21
N VAL A 35 -1.85 -2.92 -11.85
CA VAL A 35 -1.32 -2.13 -10.75
C VAL A 35 0.07 -1.64 -11.09
N THR A 36 0.36 -0.39 -10.70
CA THR A 36 1.68 0.20 -10.80
C THR A 36 2.15 0.56 -9.40
N MET A 37 3.37 0.19 -9.06
CA MET A 37 3.99 0.61 -7.82
C MET A 37 5.37 1.20 -8.11
N LEU A 38 5.63 2.36 -7.51
CA LEU A 38 6.93 3.02 -7.57
C LEU A 38 7.50 2.99 -6.15
N LEU A 39 8.55 2.23 -5.96
CA LEU A 39 9.10 1.93 -4.64
C LEU A 39 10.53 2.42 -4.50
N PRO A 40 11.05 2.57 -3.26
CA PRO A 40 12.42 3.03 -3.04
C PRO A 40 13.45 2.19 -3.78
N GLY A 41 14.54 2.83 -4.18
CA GLY A 41 15.62 2.16 -4.91
C GLY A 41 15.38 2.08 -6.41
N GLY A 42 14.43 2.86 -6.92
CA GLY A 42 14.14 2.88 -8.35
C GLY A 42 13.33 1.68 -8.83
N LEU A 43 12.68 0.97 -7.93
CA LEU A 43 11.89 -0.22 -8.28
C LEU A 43 10.55 0.18 -8.88
N THR A 44 10.32 -0.19 -10.13
CA THR A 44 9.06 0.03 -10.85
C THR A 44 8.38 -1.32 -11.08
N ILE A 45 7.14 -1.42 -10.63
CA ILE A 45 6.33 -2.64 -10.72
C ILE A 45 5.09 -2.31 -11.53
N THR A 46 4.80 -3.12 -12.56
CA THR A 46 3.68 -2.87 -13.46
C THR A 46 2.75 -4.07 -13.64
N SER A 47 2.87 -5.10 -12.82
CA SER A 47 2.02 -6.29 -12.91
C SER A 47 1.65 -6.82 -11.53
N ARG A 48 0.49 -7.52 -11.45
CA ARG A 48 0.06 -8.16 -10.20
C ARG A 48 1.09 -9.18 -9.69
N PRO A 49 1.59 -10.12 -10.51
CA PRO A 49 2.57 -11.08 -10.00
C PRO A 49 3.82 -10.42 -9.42
N ALA A 50 4.34 -9.38 -10.08
CA ALA A 50 5.50 -8.65 -9.57
C ALA A 50 5.18 -7.91 -8.27
N ALA A 51 3.97 -7.34 -8.15
CA ALA A 51 3.54 -6.66 -6.93
C ALA A 51 3.43 -7.64 -5.77
N LEU A 52 2.82 -8.81 -5.99
CA LEU A 52 2.72 -9.84 -4.96
C LEU A 52 4.10 -10.28 -4.49
N LYS A 53 5.04 -10.46 -5.41
CA LYS A 53 6.41 -10.84 -5.07
C LYS A 53 7.09 -9.73 -4.25
N ALA A 54 6.95 -8.48 -4.64
CA ALA A 54 7.57 -7.35 -3.95
C ALA A 54 7.03 -7.19 -2.53
N MET A 55 5.72 -7.37 -2.35
CA MET A 55 5.09 -7.25 -1.03
C MET A 55 5.41 -8.43 -0.13
N SER A 56 5.91 -9.54 -0.66
CA SER A 56 6.28 -10.73 0.09
C SER A 56 7.69 -10.68 0.67
N GLY A 57 8.34 -9.52 0.68
CA GLY A 57 9.69 -9.34 1.22
C GLY A 57 9.73 -9.45 2.74
N ALA A 58 10.89 -9.10 3.31
CA ALA A 58 11.09 -9.17 4.76
C ALA A 58 10.07 -8.30 5.50
N PRO A 59 9.44 -8.80 6.57
CA PRO A 59 8.41 -8.04 7.27
C PRO A 59 8.99 -6.87 8.06
N TRP A 60 8.14 -5.86 8.31
CA TRP A 60 8.49 -4.74 9.17
C TRP A 60 8.41 -5.18 10.64
N ASP A 61 9.34 -4.67 11.46
CA ASP A 61 9.31 -4.92 12.91
C ASP A 61 8.20 -4.11 13.57
N TRP A 62 8.05 -2.84 13.16
CA TRP A 62 6.97 -1.97 13.58
C TRP A 62 6.73 -0.91 12.51
N TYR A 63 5.58 -0.23 12.61
CA TYR A 63 5.26 0.91 11.75
C TYR A 63 4.35 1.89 12.47
N HIS A 64 4.37 3.14 12.00
CA HIS A 64 3.48 4.20 12.47
C HIS A 64 3.04 5.04 11.28
N LEU A 65 1.72 5.23 11.15
CA LEU A 65 1.14 5.98 10.04
C LEU A 65 0.46 7.23 10.58
N SER A 66 0.63 8.36 9.88
CA SER A 66 0.11 9.65 10.32
C SER A 66 -0.14 10.58 9.14
N ASP A 67 -0.77 11.73 9.42
CA ASP A 67 -1.00 12.80 8.44
C ASP A 67 -1.85 12.33 7.26
N TRP A 68 -2.93 11.62 7.57
CA TRP A 68 -3.84 11.06 6.57
C TRP A 68 -4.61 12.12 5.81
N ALA A 69 -4.72 11.94 4.49
CA ALA A 69 -5.61 12.72 3.64
C ALA A 69 -6.22 11.82 2.58
N VAL A 70 -7.48 12.03 2.26
CA VAL A 70 -8.17 11.30 1.20
C VAL A 70 -8.76 12.32 0.23
N GLN A 71 -8.48 12.14 -1.06
CA GLN A 71 -9.00 12.99 -2.12
C GLN A 71 -9.86 12.12 -3.05
N HIS A 72 -11.15 12.42 -3.12
CA HIS A 72 -12.05 11.77 -4.07
C HIS A 72 -11.94 12.49 -5.42
N VAL A 73 -11.31 11.83 -6.38
CA VAL A 73 -11.16 12.38 -7.74
C VAL A 73 -12.49 12.27 -8.47
N THR A 74 -13.15 11.11 -8.33
CA THR A 74 -14.51 10.85 -8.76
C THR A 74 -15.18 9.99 -7.68
N ASP A 75 -16.47 9.62 -7.89
CA ASP A 75 -17.13 8.69 -6.98
C ASP A 75 -16.46 7.32 -6.94
N ASP A 76 -15.73 6.97 -7.99
CA ASP A 76 -15.12 5.66 -8.16
C ASP A 76 -13.59 5.68 -8.13
N VAL A 77 -12.97 6.85 -7.90
CA VAL A 77 -11.51 6.99 -7.85
C VAL A 77 -11.11 7.88 -6.69
N ALA A 78 -10.23 7.38 -5.84
CA ALA A 78 -9.76 8.15 -4.68
C ALA A 78 -8.25 7.96 -4.49
N VAL A 79 -7.59 9.00 -3.98
CA VAL A 79 -6.18 8.98 -3.62
C VAL A 79 -6.07 9.12 -2.10
N VAL A 80 -5.28 8.25 -1.48
CA VAL A 80 -4.97 8.32 -0.04
C VAL A 80 -3.50 8.68 0.09
N THR A 81 -3.21 9.70 0.89
CA THR A 81 -1.84 10.09 1.19
C THR A 81 -1.59 10.11 2.68
N TYR A 82 -0.37 9.83 3.10
CA TYR A 82 0.00 9.82 4.51
C TYR A 82 1.52 9.77 4.67
N SER A 83 1.96 9.89 5.92
CA SER A 83 3.36 9.70 6.30
C SER A 83 3.51 8.34 6.97
N ALA A 84 4.56 7.63 6.64
CA ALA A 84 4.89 6.35 7.24
C ALA A 84 6.26 6.42 7.90
N ALA A 85 6.39 5.82 9.08
CA ALA A 85 7.66 5.54 9.72
C ALA A 85 7.66 4.07 10.08
N ALA A 86 8.77 3.38 9.86
CA ALA A 86 8.86 1.95 10.09
C ALA A 86 10.30 1.57 10.39
N GLU A 87 10.51 0.33 10.84
CA GLU A 87 11.84 -0.17 11.11
C GLU A 87 11.92 -1.64 10.76
N ARG A 88 13.04 -2.02 10.20
CA ARG A 88 13.35 -3.42 9.86
C ARG A 88 14.82 -3.66 10.17
N ASP A 89 15.10 -4.68 11.02
CA ASP A 89 16.47 -5.06 11.39
C ASP A 89 17.28 -3.84 11.90
N GLU A 90 16.65 -3.04 12.78
CA GLU A 90 17.24 -1.83 13.38
C GLU A 90 17.53 -0.72 12.37
N THR A 91 17.07 -0.86 11.11
CA THR A 91 17.21 0.17 10.09
C THR A 91 15.92 0.98 10.00
N PRO A 92 15.95 2.28 10.32
CA PRO A 92 14.75 3.12 10.24
C PRO A 92 14.42 3.45 8.80
N TYR A 93 13.11 3.64 8.54
CA TYR A 93 12.59 4.02 7.24
C TYR A 93 11.48 5.04 7.45
N ALA A 94 11.47 6.08 6.64
CA ALA A 94 10.39 7.06 6.63
C ALA A 94 10.06 7.43 5.19
N ALA A 95 8.79 7.63 4.91
CA ALA A 95 8.35 7.93 3.55
C ALA A 95 7.04 8.72 3.55
N LEU A 96 6.85 9.49 2.49
CA LEU A 96 5.53 9.97 2.10
C LEU A 96 4.93 8.91 1.17
N VAL A 97 3.67 8.57 1.41
CA VAL A 97 3.01 7.49 0.70
C VAL A 97 1.77 8.00 -0.03
N SER A 98 1.55 7.52 -1.24
CA SER A 98 0.32 7.76 -1.97
C SER A 98 -0.18 6.44 -2.58
N SER A 99 -1.50 6.23 -2.49
CA SER A 99 -2.16 5.08 -3.07
C SER A 99 -3.43 5.53 -3.78
N LEU A 100 -3.64 5.02 -4.99
CA LEU A 100 -4.85 5.31 -5.74
C LEU A 100 -5.71 4.06 -5.80
N TYR A 101 -6.96 4.23 -5.39
CA TYR A 101 -7.96 3.18 -5.36
C TYR A 101 -9.03 3.44 -6.41
N VAL A 102 -9.49 2.38 -7.05
CA VAL A 102 -10.61 2.42 -7.98
C VAL A 102 -11.73 1.52 -7.44
N ARG A 103 -12.97 1.98 -7.57
CA ARG A 103 -14.13 1.20 -7.15
C ARG A 103 -14.54 0.28 -8.28
N ARG A 104 -14.54 -1.02 -7.98
CA ARG A 104 -15.02 -2.07 -8.87
C ARG A 104 -16.28 -2.70 -8.27
N ALA A 105 -16.88 -3.64 -8.99
CA ALA A 105 -18.09 -4.33 -8.52
C ALA A 105 -17.91 -4.99 -7.15
N GLY A 106 -16.72 -5.52 -6.86
CA GLY A 106 -16.42 -6.17 -5.58
C GLY A 106 -15.88 -5.25 -4.50
N GLY A 107 -15.81 -3.93 -4.74
CA GLY A 107 -15.30 -2.95 -3.78
C GLY A 107 -14.07 -2.21 -4.30
N TRP A 108 -13.40 -1.53 -3.40
CA TRP A 108 -12.21 -0.74 -3.75
C TRP A 108 -11.02 -1.65 -4.07
N ARG A 109 -10.27 -1.29 -5.13
CA ARG A 109 -9.06 -2.00 -5.55
C ARG A 109 -7.90 -1.03 -5.67
N LEU A 110 -6.71 -1.48 -5.26
CA LEU A 110 -5.49 -0.70 -5.33
C LEU A 110 -4.91 -0.78 -6.74
N ALA A 111 -4.85 0.37 -7.42
CA ALA A 111 -4.36 0.46 -8.80
C ALA A 111 -2.99 1.12 -8.90
N PHE A 112 -2.60 1.92 -7.91
CA PHE A 112 -1.32 2.61 -7.90
C PHE A 112 -0.86 2.83 -6.48
N HIS A 113 0.44 2.67 -6.24
CA HIS A 113 1.05 2.89 -4.93
C HIS A 113 2.46 3.44 -5.12
N GLN A 114 2.80 4.46 -4.35
CA GLN A 114 4.14 5.05 -4.40
C GLN A 114 4.61 5.39 -3.00
N GLN A 115 5.89 5.14 -2.75
CA GLN A 115 6.56 5.56 -1.53
C GLN A 115 7.74 6.44 -1.89
N THR A 116 7.79 7.62 -1.30
CA THR A 116 8.88 8.59 -1.50
C THR A 116 9.64 8.70 -0.18
N PRO A 117 10.83 8.10 -0.07
CA PRO A 117 11.63 8.19 1.16
C PRO A 117 11.94 9.64 1.53
N ARG A 118 11.98 9.89 2.84
CA ARG A 118 12.23 11.23 3.35
C ARG A 118 13.25 11.23 4.47
#